data_a5567b199fe53341081cbf6262c0e17f
#
_entry.id   a5567b199fe53341081cbf6262c0e17f
#
_cell.length_a   1.000
_cell.length_b   1.000
_cell.length_c   1.000
_cell.angle_alpha   90.00
_cell.angle_beta   90.00
_cell.angle_gamma   90.00
#
_symmetry.space_group_name_H-M   'P 1'
#
loop_
_entity.id
_entity.type
_entity.pdbx_description
1 polymer ?
#
loop_
_entity_poly.entity_id
_entity_poly.type
_entity_poly.pdbx_seq_one_letter_code
_entity_poly.pdbx_strand_id
1 'polypeptide(L)'
;YFRIFKAATGMDMNMEVLSNINNRIYTLIRAFWIREYGHWDRAYDTPPAKWFKRPLSKGPLKGAKLDYDGYQRMLSWYYELRGWDERGIPRKDTLRRLGLDFVIPQLESITNLN
;
A
#
# COMPACT_ATOMS: atom_id res chain seq x y z
N TYR A 1 -16.90 16.81 -6.39
CA TYR A 1 -15.56 16.50 -6.85
C TYR A 1 -15.54 16.05 -8.32
N PHE A 2 -16.25 14.98 -8.72
CA PHE A 2 -16.21 14.44 -10.09
C PHE A 2 -16.71 15.40 -11.18
N ARG A 3 -17.74 16.21 -10.89
CA ARG A 3 -18.24 17.23 -11.83
C ARG A 3 -17.19 18.30 -12.14
N ILE A 4 -16.45 18.74 -11.13
CA ILE A 4 -15.38 19.74 -11.29
C ILE A 4 -14.23 19.12 -12.07
N PHE A 5 -13.87 17.87 -11.76
CA PHE A 5 -12.81 17.16 -12.48
C PHE A 5 -13.14 17.00 -13.96
N LYS A 6 -14.37 16.57 -14.29
CA LYS A 6 -14.84 16.48 -15.68
C LYS A 6 -14.81 17.83 -16.40
N ALA A 7 -15.26 18.89 -15.74
CA ALA A 7 -15.25 20.23 -16.32
C ALA A 7 -13.82 20.73 -16.63
N ALA A 8 -12.87 20.38 -15.79
CA ALA A 8 -11.47 20.81 -15.95
C ALA A 8 -10.67 19.97 -16.95
N THR A 9 -10.95 18.67 -17.06
CA THR A 9 -10.14 17.72 -17.83
C THR A 9 -10.84 17.10 -19.03
N GLY A 10 -12.17 17.19 -19.12
CA GLY A 10 -13.00 16.48 -20.08
C GLY A 10 -13.15 14.97 -19.78
N MET A 11 -12.50 14.44 -18.77
CA MET A 11 -12.52 13.01 -18.42
C MET A 11 -13.71 12.67 -17.52
N ASP A 12 -14.41 11.60 -17.86
CA ASP A 12 -15.42 11.03 -16.98
C ASP A 12 -14.75 10.29 -15.82
N MET A 13 -15.15 10.62 -14.60
CA MET A 13 -14.62 10.03 -13.38
C MET A 13 -15.78 9.60 -12.47
N ASN A 14 -15.66 8.42 -11.91
CA ASN A 14 -16.50 7.90 -10.82
C ASN A 14 -15.64 7.28 -9.72
N MET A 15 -16.24 6.77 -8.67
CA MET A 15 -15.49 6.17 -7.55
C MET A 15 -14.65 4.95 -7.96
N GLU A 16 -15.15 4.14 -8.89
CA GLU A 16 -14.44 2.97 -9.38
C GLU A 16 -13.19 3.37 -10.16
N VAL A 17 -13.32 4.30 -11.11
CA VAL A 17 -12.21 4.83 -11.90
C VAL A 17 -11.16 5.47 -10.99
N LEU A 18 -11.59 6.30 -10.03
CA LEU A 18 -10.69 6.93 -9.07
C LEU A 18 -9.96 5.88 -8.21
N SER A 19 -10.67 4.87 -7.74
CA SER A 19 -10.09 3.78 -6.94
C SER A 19 -9.03 3.01 -7.74
N ASN A 20 -9.30 2.70 -9.01
CA ASN A 20 -8.35 2.02 -9.89
C ASN A 20 -7.09 2.87 -10.15
N ILE A 21 -7.26 4.16 -10.41
CA ILE A 21 -6.14 5.10 -10.57
C ILE A 21 -5.30 5.14 -9.29
N ASN A 22 -5.92 5.32 -8.14
CA ASN A 22 -5.23 5.34 -6.87
C ASN A 22 -4.48 4.03 -6.60
N ASN A 23 -5.12 2.89 -6.84
CA ASN A 23 -4.47 1.60 -6.65
C ASN A 23 -3.27 1.42 -7.60
N ARG A 24 -3.37 1.87 -8.84
CA ARG A 24 -2.26 1.88 -9.80
C ARG A 24 -1.10 2.74 -9.31
N ILE A 25 -1.37 3.98 -8.86
CA ILE A 25 -0.34 4.90 -8.35
C ILE A 25 0.38 4.29 -7.15
N TYR A 26 -0.37 3.84 -6.14
CA TYR A 26 0.23 3.28 -4.93
C TYR A 26 1.00 1.98 -5.20
N THR A 27 0.51 1.14 -6.10
CA THR A 27 1.20 -0.09 -6.49
C THR A 27 2.50 0.22 -7.26
N LEU A 28 2.50 1.22 -8.12
CA LEU A 28 3.72 1.67 -8.81
C LEU A 28 4.75 2.25 -7.85
N ILE A 29 4.32 3.08 -6.88
CA ILE A 29 5.18 3.61 -5.83
C ILE A 29 5.79 2.46 -5.00
N ARG A 30 4.99 1.46 -4.64
CA ARG A 30 5.47 0.27 -3.92
C ARG A 30 6.53 -0.48 -4.73
N ALA A 31 6.28 -0.71 -6.01
CA ALA A 31 7.26 -1.36 -6.90
C ALA A 31 8.55 -0.56 -7.00
N PHE A 32 8.46 0.76 -7.08
CA PHE A 32 9.62 1.65 -7.06
C PHE A 32 10.45 1.48 -5.77
N TRP A 33 9.83 1.48 -4.60
CA TRP A 33 10.52 1.29 -3.33
C TRP A 33 11.20 -0.08 -3.22
N ILE A 34 10.52 -1.16 -3.66
CA ILE A 34 11.12 -2.51 -3.69
C ILE A 34 12.37 -2.51 -4.56
N ARG A 35 12.33 -1.87 -5.72
CA ARG A 35 13.49 -1.75 -6.61
C ARG A 35 14.64 -0.99 -5.97
N GLU A 36 14.37 0.16 -5.37
CA GLU A 36 15.40 1.02 -4.77
C GLU A 36 16.05 0.40 -3.55
N TYR A 37 15.28 -0.33 -2.71
CA TYR A 37 15.84 -1.05 -1.56
C TYR A 37 16.49 -2.39 -1.94
N GLY A 38 16.19 -2.95 -3.10
CA GLY A 38 16.65 -4.28 -3.51
C GLY A 38 16.03 -5.44 -2.73
N HIS A 39 15.09 -5.17 -1.85
CA HIS A 39 14.30 -6.12 -1.07
C HIS A 39 13.10 -5.43 -0.44
N TRP A 40 12.18 -6.22 0.13
CA TRP A 40 11.08 -5.66 0.91
C TRP A 40 10.82 -6.49 2.15
N ASP A 41 10.63 -5.80 3.25
CA ASP A 41 10.26 -6.39 4.53
C ASP A 41 9.01 -5.68 5.09
N ARG A 42 8.08 -6.46 5.61
CA ARG A 42 6.85 -5.96 6.26
C ARG A 42 7.15 -4.99 7.41
N ALA A 43 8.33 -5.08 8.02
CA ALA A 43 8.78 -4.14 9.05
C ALA A 43 8.84 -2.69 8.56
N TYR A 44 9.03 -2.44 7.25
CA TYR A 44 9.01 -1.09 6.68
C TYR A 44 7.63 -0.43 6.74
N ASP A 45 6.57 -1.23 6.77
CA ASP A 45 5.20 -0.76 6.95
C ASP A 45 4.75 -0.78 8.43
N THR A 46 5.65 -1.10 9.35
CA THR A 46 5.35 -1.20 10.79
C THR A 46 5.91 0.02 11.53
N PRO A 47 5.11 0.71 12.35
CA PRO A 47 5.58 1.83 13.15
C PRO A 47 6.69 1.42 14.12
N PRO A 48 7.49 2.40 14.59
CA PRO A 48 8.53 2.13 15.57
C PRO A 48 8.01 1.41 16.82
N ALA A 49 8.78 0.45 17.35
CA ALA A 49 8.41 -0.38 18.49
C ALA A 49 7.92 0.40 19.71
N LYS A 50 8.39 1.64 19.88
CA LYS A 50 7.94 2.52 20.99
C LYS A 50 6.43 2.78 20.99
N TRP A 51 5.77 2.80 19.82
CA TRP A 51 4.33 3.06 19.73
C TRP A 51 3.48 1.89 20.25
N PHE A 52 4.03 0.70 20.25
CA PHE A 52 3.40 -0.50 20.81
C PHE A 52 3.75 -0.72 22.28
N LYS A 53 4.91 -0.20 22.73
CA LYS A 53 5.44 -0.46 24.08
C LYS A 53 5.12 0.67 25.06
N ARG A 54 5.09 1.92 24.62
CA ARG A 54 4.95 3.08 25.50
C ARG A 54 3.55 3.72 25.38
N PRO A 55 2.82 3.79 26.50
CA PRO A 55 1.55 4.51 26.53
C PRO A 55 1.75 6.02 26.27
N LEU A 56 0.75 6.64 25.69
CA LEU A 56 0.72 8.09 25.53
C LEU A 56 0.71 8.78 26.90
N SER A 57 1.60 9.74 27.10
CA SER A 57 1.77 10.43 28.39
C SER A 57 0.81 11.60 28.58
N LYS A 58 0.23 12.15 27.49
CA LYS A 58 -0.63 13.33 27.49
C LYS A 58 -1.75 13.21 26.45
N GLY A 59 -2.72 14.11 26.57
CA GLY A 59 -3.83 14.26 25.63
C GLY A 59 -5.03 13.34 25.90
N PRO A 60 -6.07 13.41 25.05
CA PRO A 60 -7.34 12.67 25.24
C PRO A 60 -7.17 11.15 25.32
N LEU A 61 -6.11 10.63 24.69
CA LEU A 61 -5.80 9.20 24.65
C LEU A 61 -4.64 8.82 25.62
N LYS A 62 -4.43 9.61 26.68
CA LYS A 62 -3.41 9.31 27.69
C LYS A 62 -3.58 7.86 28.21
N GLY A 63 -2.50 7.12 28.27
CA GLY A 63 -2.49 5.71 28.69
C GLY A 63 -2.72 4.71 27.55
N ALA A 64 -3.20 5.15 26.39
CA ALA A 64 -3.35 4.28 25.24
C ALA A 64 -2.02 3.99 24.55
N LYS A 65 -1.91 2.82 23.98
CA LYS A 65 -0.81 2.39 23.10
C LYS A 65 -1.40 1.61 21.92
N LEU A 66 -0.65 1.47 20.84
CA LEU A 66 -1.08 0.64 19.72
C LEU A 66 -1.05 -0.84 20.11
N ASP A 67 -2.08 -1.58 19.70
CA ASP A 67 -2.09 -3.03 19.74
C ASP A 67 -1.28 -3.58 18.55
N TYR A 68 -0.21 -4.32 18.82
CA TYR A 68 0.66 -4.87 17.78
C TYR A 68 -0.07 -5.89 16.90
N ASP A 69 -0.79 -6.82 17.50
CA ASP A 69 -1.47 -7.89 16.76
C ASP A 69 -2.63 -7.33 15.93
N GLY A 70 -3.37 -6.38 16.48
CA GLY A 70 -4.41 -5.65 15.76
C GLY A 70 -3.84 -4.88 14.58
N TYR A 71 -2.71 -4.21 14.75
CA TYR A 71 -2.02 -3.51 13.67
C TYR A 71 -1.60 -4.48 12.55
N GLN A 72 -0.99 -5.61 12.91
CA GLN A 72 -0.55 -6.60 11.91
C GLN A 72 -1.72 -7.22 11.14
N ARG A 73 -2.86 -7.47 11.80
CA ARG A 73 -4.09 -7.91 11.11
C ARG A 73 -4.61 -6.86 10.13
N MET A 74 -4.68 -5.61 10.57
CA MET A 74 -5.10 -4.50 9.73
C MET A 74 -4.18 -4.32 8.50
N LEU A 75 -2.87 -4.47 8.70
CA LEU A 75 -1.88 -4.39 7.62
C LEU A 75 -2.07 -5.54 6.60
N SER A 76 -2.39 -6.76 7.06
CA SER A 76 -2.71 -7.88 6.19
C SER A 76 -3.94 -7.62 5.33
N TRP A 77 -5.01 -7.09 5.93
CA TRP A 77 -6.21 -6.68 5.18
C TRP A 77 -5.91 -5.58 4.17
N TYR A 78 -5.07 -4.63 4.52
CA TYR A 78 -4.64 -3.59 3.60
C TYR A 78 -3.92 -4.17 2.37
N TYR A 79 -3.00 -5.12 2.59
CA TYR A 79 -2.29 -5.79 1.50
C TYR A 79 -3.24 -6.58 0.59
N GLU A 80 -4.18 -7.31 1.19
CA GLU A 80 -5.19 -8.06 0.45
C GLU A 80 -6.05 -7.14 -0.41
N LEU A 81 -6.56 -6.04 0.15
CA LEU A 81 -7.32 -5.04 -0.59
C LEU A 81 -6.55 -4.41 -1.75
N ARG A 82 -5.23 -4.27 -1.61
CA ARG A 82 -4.35 -3.76 -2.66
C ARG A 82 -3.99 -4.82 -3.72
N GLY A 83 -4.28 -6.08 -3.47
CA GLY A 83 -3.83 -7.20 -4.32
C GLY A 83 -2.33 -7.46 -4.19
N TRP A 84 -1.79 -7.20 -2.99
CA TRP A 84 -0.40 -7.52 -2.64
C TRP A 84 -0.36 -8.83 -1.84
N ASP A 85 0.80 -9.45 -1.78
CA ASP A 85 0.98 -10.64 -0.94
C ASP A 85 1.16 -10.26 0.55
N GLU A 86 1.28 -11.27 1.41
CA GLU A 86 1.45 -11.08 2.86
C GLU A 86 2.71 -10.31 3.28
N ARG A 87 3.70 -10.23 2.37
CA ARG A 87 4.93 -9.45 2.56
C ARG A 87 4.73 -7.97 2.20
N GLY A 88 3.62 -7.62 1.54
CA GLY A 88 3.37 -6.29 0.99
C GLY A 88 3.96 -6.08 -0.39
N ILE A 89 4.23 -7.17 -1.13
CA ILE A 89 4.74 -7.14 -2.49
C ILE A 89 3.57 -7.31 -3.47
N PRO A 90 3.46 -6.46 -4.51
CA PRO A 90 2.41 -6.59 -5.50
C PRO A 90 2.45 -7.95 -6.20
N ARG A 91 1.27 -8.58 -6.36
CA ARG A 91 1.14 -9.85 -7.11
C ARG A 91 1.19 -9.58 -8.61
N LYS A 92 1.64 -10.58 -9.39
CA LYS A 92 1.71 -10.47 -10.86
C LYS A 92 0.38 -10.16 -11.52
N ASP A 93 -0.68 -10.82 -11.08
CA ASP A 93 -2.04 -10.59 -11.60
C ASP A 93 -2.52 -9.16 -11.29
N THR A 94 -2.20 -8.64 -10.13
CA THR A 94 -2.50 -7.25 -9.76
C THR A 94 -1.73 -6.26 -10.64
N LEU A 95 -0.44 -6.49 -10.88
CA LEU A 95 0.37 -5.65 -11.78
C LEU A 95 -0.21 -5.65 -13.20
N ARG A 96 -0.58 -6.82 -13.73
CA ARG A 96 -1.20 -6.94 -15.06
C ARG A 96 -2.55 -6.22 -15.12
N ARG A 97 -3.42 -6.46 -14.16
CA ARG A 97 -4.74 -5.81 -14.09
C ARG A 97 -4.65 -4.28 -14.04
N LEU A 98 -3.60 -3.75 -13.42
CA LEU A 98 -3.34 -2.31 -13.32
C LEU A 98 -2.55 -1.75 -14.51
N GLY A 99 -2.20 -2.56 -15.52
CA GLY A 99 -1.40 -2.13 -16.66
C GLY A 99 0.04 -1.75 -16.27
N LEU A 100 0.60 -2.47 -15.29
CA LEU A 100 1.96 -2.29 -14.78
C LEU A 100 2.87 -3.48 -15.13
N ASP A 101 2.59 -4.15 -16.26
CA ASP A 101 3.35 -5.33 -16.70
C ASP A 101 4.85 -5.05 -16.83
N PHE A 102 5.21 -3.85 -17.24
CA PHE A 102 6.60 -3.42 -17.43
C PHE A 102 7.44 -3.46 -16.15
N VAL A 103 6.80 -3.50 -14.98
CA VAL A 103 7.49 -3.57 -13.68
C VAL A 103 7.83 -5.02 -13.30
N ILE A 104 7.12 -6.01 -13.84
CA ILE A 104 7.26 -7.41 -13.45
C ILE A 104 8.69 -7.91 -13.59
N PRO A 105 9.38 -7.77 -14.74
CA PRO A 105 10.75 -8.28 -14.87
C PRO A 105 11.73 -7.64 -13.89
N GLN A 106 11.53 -6.36 -13.56
CA GLN A 106 12.37 -5.64 -12.60
C GLN A 106 12.19 -6.18 -11.19
N LEU A 107 10.96 -6.47 -10.78
CA LEU A 107 10.69 -7.02 -9.45
C LEU A 107 11.11 -8.48 -9.35
N GLU A 108 10.95 -9.27 -10.41
CA GLU A 108 11.37 -10.69 -10.43
C GLU A 108 12.88 -10.85 -10.31
N SER A 109 13.67 -9.86 -10.72
CA SER A 109 15.13 -9.87 -10.51
C SER A 109 15.53 -9.66 -9.05
N ILE A 110 14.58 -9.21 -8.21
CA ILE A 110 14.83 -8.86 -6.80
C ILE A 110 14.18 -9.87 -5.87
N THR A 111 12.95 -10.30 -6.19
CA THR A 111 12.14 -11.15 -5.31
C THR A 111 11.20 -12.03 -6.11
N ASN A 112 10.78 -13.15 -5.52
CA ASN A 112 9.76 -14.00 -6.11
C ASN A 112 8.39 -13.29 -6.04
N LEU A 113 7.76 -13.12 -7.20
CA LEU A 113 6.40 -12.63 -7.31
C LEU A 113 5.39 -13.79 -7.34
N ASN A 114 4.36 -13.67 -6.52
CA ASN A 114 3.20 -14.56 -6.52
C ASN A 114 2.20 -14.20 -7.62
#